data_9f95f5d46c78690f3778d1428cb7fe97
#
_entry.id   9f95f5d46c78690f3778d1428cb7fe97
#
_cell.length_a   1.000
_cell.length_b   1.000
_cell.length_c   1.000
_cell.angle_alpha   90.00
_cell.angle_beta   90.00
_cell.angle_gamma   90.00
#
_symmetry.space_group_name_H-M   'P 1'
#
loop_
_entity.id
_entity.type
_entity.pdbx_description
1 polymer ?
#
loop_
_entity_poly.entity_id
_entity_poly.type
_entity_poly.pdbx_seq_one_letter_code
_entity_poly.pdbx_strand_id
1 'polypeptide(L)'
;MQFHQLKHFAHGERRHAASVQLCPSPLLGRRRFMLGTAAALAVGCLPAEANVPVPYDWNAAPPMDDKLSFIEWMVRNRNEEAGFLGQRWDRFRQAVASRDLWDQRDMRAFLLTPREHFVTNPNLGRAYGPHPLGIGYGVTISDPHIVARMTSALNVARGDRALEVGTGSGYQSAYLANLTDKVWSIEIIKPLAERTRRLYDSLIERGYDEYKSITTRHADGYYGWEQEAPFDKVIVTCAIDHIPPPLLQQMRPNGIMVIPVGPPGAQHALKATKQQAADGSISIARSDIYHGGRVSFVPFTRLEGDLIKGTPSASDWRF
;
A
#
# COMPACT_ATOMS: atom_id res chain seq x y z
N MET A 1 -11.09 31.47 -51.01
CA MET A 1 -10.06 32.43 -51.45
C MET A 1 -8.79 32.08 -50.74
N GLN A 2 -7.90 31.48 -51.50
CA GLN A 2 -6.45 31.61 -51.70
C GLN A 2 -5.60 31.23 -50.49
N PHE A 3 -4.92 30.05 -50.50
CA PHE A 3 -3.75 29.59 -51.25
C PHE A 3 -2.49 30.43 -51.02
N HIS A 4 -1.45 29.82 -50.42
CA HIS A 4 -0.08 29.62 -50.93
C HIS A 4 0.76 28.95 -49.81
N GLN A 5 1.17 27.72 -49.99
CA GLN A 5 2.28 27.10 -50.74
C GLN A 5 3.68 27.32 -50.12
N LEU A 6 4.23 26.23 -49.62
CA LEU A 6 5.51 25.55 -49.94
C LEU A 6 6.83 26.34 -49.87
N LYS A 7 7.81 25.79 -49.14
CA LYS A 7 9.06 25.33 -49.76
C LYS A 7 9.87 24.41 -48.84
N HIS A 8 10.26 23.30 -49.45
CA HIS A 8 11.29 22.34 -49.06
C HIS A 8 12.67 22.95 -48.80
N PHE A 9 13.46 22.33 -47.94
CA PHE A 9 14.86 22.00 -48.19
C PHE A 9 15.25 20.75 -47.45
N ALA A 10 15.81 19.79 -48.22
CA ALA A 10 16.36 18.52 -47.77
C ALA A 10 17.92 18.67 -47.71
N HIS A 11 18.51 17.68 -47.04
CA HIS A 11 19.84 17.14 -47.13
C HIS A 11 20.77 17.34 -45.92
N GLY A 12 21.27 16.18 -45.47
CA GLY A 12 22.58 16.06 -44.86
C GLY A 12 22.70 14.88 -43.89
N GLU A 13 22.81 13.66 -44.45
CA GLU A 13 23.36 12.50 -43.71
C GLU A 13 24.75 12.77 -43.21
N ARG A 14 25.09 12.37 -41.98
CA ARG A 14 26.38 11.74 -41.69
C ARG A 14 26.29 10.83 -40.44
N ARG A 15 26.51 9.56 -40.71
CA ARG A 15 26.78 8.50 -39.74
C ARG A 15 28.11 8.77 -39.05
N HIS A 16 28.19 8.63 -37.75
CA HIS A 16 29.45 8.33 -37.08
C HIS A 16 29.24 7.15 -36.12
N ALA A 17 29.84 6.02 -36.57
CA ALA A 17 30.05 4.84 -35.74
C ALA A 17 31.15 5.17 -34.73
N ALA A 18 30.87 4.94 -33.44
CA ALA A 18 31.90 4.93 -32.40
C ALA A 18 32.41 3.51 -32.20
N SER A 19 33.67 3.33 -32.52
CA SER A 19 34.43 2.11 -32.42
C SER A 19 34.75 1.76 -30.97
N VAL A 20 34.52 0.48 -30.64
CA VAL A 20 34.98 -0.17 -29.40
C VAL A 20 36.49 -0.29 -29.44
N GLN A 21 37.18 0.29 -28.48
CA GLN A 21 38.61 0.18 -28.32
C GLN A 21 38.95 -0.96 -27.35
N LEU A 22 39.55 -2.02 -27.93
CA LEU A 22 40.12 -3.15 -27.18
C LEU A 22 41.50 -2.72 -26.64
N CYS A 23 41.75 -2.90 -25.36
CA CYS A 23 43.07 -2.76 -24.76
C CYS A 23 43.97 -3.97 -25.10
N PRO A 24 45.22 -3.79 -25.47
CA PRO A 24 46.15 -4.87 -25.73
C PRO A 24 46.86 -5.34 -24.45
N SER A 25 47.05 -6.66 -24.39
CA SER A 25 47.88 -7.35 -23.38
C SER A 25 49.34 -7.08 -23.59
N PRO A 26 50.18 -6.92 -22.56
CA PRO A 26 51.62 -6.86 -22.74
C PRO A 26 52.28 -8.24 -22.73
N LEU A 27 53.18 -8.42 -23.68
CA LEU A 27 54.04 -9.57 -23.90
C LEU A 27 55.08 -9.76 -22.79
N LEU A 28 55.40 -11.04 -22.52
CA LEU A 28 56.47 -11.50 -21.65
C LEU A 28 57.85 -10.96 -22.02
N GLY A 29 58.56 -10.41 -21.04
CA GLY A 29 59.97 -10.21 -21.04
C GLY A 29 60.64 -10.88 -19.84
N ARG A 30 61.46 -11.92 -20.08
CA ARG A 30 62.29 -12.62 -19.07
C ARG A 30 63.38 -11.69 -18.56
N ARG A 31 63.53 -11.55 -17.21
CA ARG A 31 64.85 -11.44 -16.53
C ARG A 31 64.72 -11.66 -15.00
N ARG A 32 65.42 -12.66 -14.59
CA ARG A 32 66.17 -13.08 -13.38
C ARG A 32 65.98 -12.33 -12.05
N PHE A 33 65.61 -13.18 -11.03
CA PHE A 33 66.09 -13.31 -9.66
C PHE A 33 66.37 -12.08 -8.80
N MET A 34 65.57 -11.90 -7.77
CA MET A 34 66.03 -11.74 -6.37
C MET A 34 64.96 -12.25 -5.42
N LEU A 35 65.39 -13.08 -4.46
CA LEU A 35 64.54 -13.54 -3.35
C LEU A 35 64.20 -12.35 -2.44
N GLY A 36 62.95 -12.01 -2.36
CA GLY A 36 62.36 -11.17 -1.30
C GLY A 36 61.14 -11.88 -0.78
N THR A 37 61.15 -12.27 0.49
CA THR A 37 60.00 -12.85 1.20
C THR A 37 58.90 -11.80 1.27
N ALA A 38 57.98 -11.84 0.34
CA ALA A 38 56.74 -11.07 0.41
C ALA A 38 55.69 -11.92 1.16
N ALA A 39 55.40 -11.52 2.38
CA ALA A 39 54.24 -12.05 3.11
C ALA A 39 52.98 -11.64 2.33
N ALA A 40 52.35 -12.62 1.67
CA ALA A 40 51.07 -12.46 1.07
C ALA A 40 50.03 -12.28 2.18
N LEU A 41 49.63 -11.03 2.42
CA LEU A 41 48.39 -10.74 3.15
C LEU A 41 47.23 -11.30 2.31
N ALA A 42 46.79 -12.50 2.68
CA ALA A 42 45.54 -13.02 2.21
C ALA A 42 44.44 -12.09 2.76
N VAL A 43 43.97 -11.16 1.93
CA VAL A 43 42.69 -10.48 2.17
C VAL A 43 41.62 -11.54 1.98
N GLY A 44 41.28 -12.19 3.09
CA GLY A 44 40.16 -13.08 3.16
C GLY A 44 38.91 -12.26 2.76
N CYS A 45 38.29 -12.58 1.63
CA CYS A 45 36.91 -12.21 1.40
C CYS A 45 36.11 -12.81 2.58
N LEU A 46 35.73 -11.95 3.50
CA LEU A 46 34.68 -12.30 4.46
C LEU A 46 33.46 -12.68 3.61
N PRO A 47 32.83 -13.84 3.87
CA PRO A 47 31.56 -14.14 3.24
C PRO A 47 30.63 -12.98 3.55
N ALA A 48 29.96 -12.44 2.53
CA ALA A 48 28.88 -11.48 2.74
C ALA A 48 27.94 -12.14 3.76
N GLU A 49 27.85 -11.55 4.95
CA GLU A 49 26.89 -12.00 5.95
C GLU A 49 25.54 -12.02 5.24
N ALA A 50 24.96 -13.22 5.12
CA ALA A 50 23.63 -13.36 4.60
C ALA A 50 22.76 -12.45 5.49
N ASN A 51 22.14 -11.44 4.87
CA ASN A 51 21.22 -10.52 5.56
C ASN A 51 20.10 -11.39 6.16
N VAL A 52 20.27 -11.80 7.42
CA VAL A 52 19.20 -12.45 8.15
C VAL A 52 18.11 -11.38 8.31
N PRO A 53 16.90 -11.60 7.78
CA PRO A 53 15.83 -10.64 7.91
C PRO A 53 15.62 -10.31 9.40
N VAL A 54 15.78 -9.05 9.76
CA VAL A 54 15.44 -8.59 11.12
C VAL A 54 13.92 -8.65 11.23
N PRO A 55 13.36 -9.36 12.24
CA PRO A 55 11.92 -9.42 12.42
C PRO A 55 11.33 -8.01 12.53
N TYR A 56 10.14 -7.80 11.97
CA TYR A 56 9.43 -6.52 12.05
C TYR A 56 9.25 -6.10 13.51
N ASP A 57 9.81 -4.95 13.88
CA ASP A 57 9.68 -4.41 15.22
C ASP A 57 8.39 -3.63 15.40
N TRP A 58 7.44 -4.22 16.09
CA TRP A 58 6.15 -3.63 16.42
C TRP A 58 6.23 -2.41 17.34
N ASN A 59 7.35 -2.23 18.05
CA ASN A 59 7.56 -1.12 18.95
C ASN A 59 8.32 0.03 18.29
N ALA A 60 9.00 -0.23 17.18
CA ALA A 60 9.68 0.82 16.43
C ALA A 60 8.68 1.84 15.91
N ALA A 61 8.88 3.11 16.25
CA ALA A 61 8.05 4.22 15.81
C ALA A 61 8.93 5.35 15.28
N PRO A 62 8.61 5.90 14.09
CA PRO A 62 9.29 7.09 13.62
C PRO A 62 8.94 8.28 14.52
N PRO A 63 9.82 9.30 14.63
CA PRO A 63 9.46 10.58 15.24
C PRO A 63 8.21 11.19 14.63
N MET A 64 7.30 11.73 15.46
CA MET A 64 6.00 12.26 15.02
C MET A 64 5.85 13.77 15.26
N ASP A 65 6.87 14.41 15.79
CA ASP A 65 6.92 15.81 16.18
C ASP A 65 7.75 16.67 15.21
N ASP A 66 8.77 16.08 14.57
CA ASP A 66 9.66 16.79 13.65
C ASP A 66 9.82 16.08 12.30
N LYS A 67 9.68 16.87 11.21
CA LYS A 67 9.74 16.38 9.82
C LYS A 67 11.11 15.83 9.45
N LEU A 68 12.18 16.51 9.82
CA LEU A 68 13.53 16.08 9.45
C LEU A 68 13.94 14.81 10.19
N SER A 69 13.66 14.77 11.49
CA SER A 69 13.88 13.58 12.33
C SER A 69 13.10 12.37 11.80
N PHE A 70 11.85 12.57 11.35
CA PHE A 70 11.07 11.52 10.69
C PHE A 70 11.75 11.02 9.43
N ILE A 71 12.14 11.93 8.51
CA ILE A 71 12.79 11.54 7.25
C ILE A 71 14.10 10.79 7.51
N GLU A 72 14.94 11.30 8.39
CA GLU A 72 16.20 10.64 8.75
C GLU A 72 15.99 9.25 9.34
N TRP A 73 14.99 9.11 10.22
CA TRP A 73 14.63 7.82 10.82
C TRP A 73 14.19 6.81 9.75
N MET A 74 13.29 7.21 8.84
CA MET A 74 12.77 6.34 7.77
C MET A 74 13.87 5.90 6.81
N VAL A 75 14.74 6.82 6.39
CA VAL A 75 15.89 6.50 5.53
C VAL A 75 16.81 5.49 6.22
N ARG A 76 17.14 5.71 7.51
CA ARG A 76 18.09 4.86 8.25
C ARG A 76 17.51 3.49 8.60
N ASN A 77 16.26 3.42 9.04
CA ASN A 77 15.68 2.20 9.61
C ASN A 77 14.80 1.42 8.61
N ARG A 78 14.34 2.07 7.54
CA ARG A 78 13.46 1.44 6.54
C ARG A 78 14.05 1.45 5.13
N ASN A 79 15.21 2.06 4.95
CA ASN A 79 15.87 2.23 3.65
C ASN A 79 14.94 2.87 2.59
N GLU A 80 14.07 3.79 3.02
CA GLU A 80 13.14 4.48 2.14
C GLU A 80 13.75 5.73 1.50
N GLU A 81 13.33 6.03 0.27
CA GLU A 81 13.79 7.21 -0.45
C GLU A 81 13.18 8.50 0.14
N ALA A 82 14.01 9.49 0.42
CA ALA A 82 13.57 10.77 1.02
C ALA A 82 12.53 11.53 0.18
N GLY A 83 12.45 11.28 -1.14
CA GLY A 83 11.61 12.04 -2.07
C GLY A 83 10.11 12.05 -1.75
N PHE A 84 9.56 10.95 -1.22
CA PHE A 84 8.15 10.84 -0.85
C PHE A 84 7.89 11.09 0.63
N LEU A 85 8.90 10.96 1.49
CA LEU A 85 8.74 11.07 2.94
C LEU A 85 8.26 12.46 3.36
N GLY A 86 8.73 13.51 2.67
CA GLY A 86 8.26 14.87 2.90
C GLY A 86 6.76 15.05 2.63
N GLN A 87 6.25 14.45 1.53
CA GLN A 87 4.82 14.50 1.19
C GLN A 87 3.98 13.66 2.18
N ARG A 88 4.50 12.47 2.58
CA ARG A 88 3.87 11.60 3.59
C ARG A 88 3.72 12.34 4.92
N TRP A 89 4.77 13.02 5.38
CA TRP A 89 4.74 13.84 6.57
C TRP A 89 3.71 14.96 6.50
N ASP A 90 3.71 15.73 5.40
CA ASP A 90 2.77 16.85 5.25
C ASP A 90 1.32 16.36 5.25
N ARG A 91 1.05 15.22 4.62
CA ARG A 91 -0.27 14.57 4.66
C ARG A 91 -0.62 14.04 6.05
N PHE A 92 0.33 13.45 6.75
CA PHE A 92 0.18 13.04 8.15
C PHE A 92 -0.22 14.21 9.04
N ARG A 93 0.50 15.34 8.96
CA ARG A 93 0.20 16.52 9.75
C ARG A 93 -1.18 17.10 9.47
N GLN A 94 -1.62 17.08 8.22
CA GLN A 94 -2.97 17.48 7.84
C GLN A 94 -4.02 16.53 8.42
N ALA A 95 -3.82 15.23 8.35
CA ALA A 95 -4.74 14.24 8.90
C ALA A 95 -4.88 14.35 10.43
N VAL A 96 -3.79 14.65 11.14
CA VAL A 96 -3.84 14.96 12.58
C VAL A 96 -4.61 16.25 12.85
N ALA A 97 -4.34 17.33 12.11
CA ALA A 97 -5.01 18.61 12.28
C ALA A 97 -6.51 18.54 12.00
N SER A 98 -6.94 17.78 11.00
CA SER A 98 -8.36 17.54 10.67
C SER A 98 -9.04 16.50 11.56
N ARG A 99 -8.33 15.92 12.51
CA ARG A 99 -8.81 14.83 13.38
C ARG A 99 -9.29 13.62 12.60
N ASP A 100 -8.58 13.27 11.53
CA ASP A 100 -8.70 11.99 10.83
C ASP A 100 -7.80 10.92 11.47
N LEU A 101 -6.73 11.37 12.13
CA LEU A 101 -5.83 10.55 12.96
C LEU A 101 -5.85 11.10 14.39
N TRP A 102 -6.22 10.26 15.37
CA TRP A 102 -6.27 10.64 16.78
C TRP A 102 -5.62 9.67 17.76
N ASP A 103 -5.27 8.45 17.33
CA ASP A 103 -4.56 7.45 18.13
C ASP A 103 -3.11 7.33 17.67
N GLN A 104 -2.17 7.20 18.61
CA GLN A 104 -0.74 7.12 18.27
C GLN A 104 -0.38 5.86 17.45
N ARG A 105 -1.10 4.75 17.63
CA ARG A 105 -0.90 3.53 16.84
C ARG A 105 -1.25 3.77 15.37
N ASP A 106 -2.37 4.46 15.13
CA ASP A 106 -2.79 4.81 13.76
C ASP A 106 -1.84 5.84 13.14
N MET A 107 -1.36 6.82 13.91
CA MET A 107 -0.34 7.78 13.48
C MET A 107 0.95 7.09 13.05
N ARG A 108 1.43 6.14 13.87
CA ARG A 108 2.58 5.29 13.54
C ARG A 108 2.34 4.51 12.26
N ALA A 109 1.24 3.80 12.15
CA ALA A 109 0.91 2.98 11.00
C ALA A 109 0.79 3.81 9.71
N PHE A 110 0.20 5.02 9.77
CA PHE A 110 0.16 5.95 8.65
C PHE A 110 1.56 6.33 8.15
N LEU A 111 2.46 6.67 9.08
CA LEU A 111 3.84 7.06 8.75
C LEU A 111 4.69 5.91 8.23
N LEU A 112 4.41 4.67 8.65
CA LEU A 112 5.13 3.47 8.22
C LEU A 112 4.61 2.89 6.89
N THR A 113 3.45 3.31 6.39
CA THR A 113 2.84 2.73 5.18
C THR A 113 3.16 3.58 3.95
N PRO A 114 4.05 3.13 3.04
CA PRO A 114 4.52 3.89 1.87
C PRO A 114 3.48 3.86 0.74
N ARG A 115 2.57 4.84 0.74
CA ARG A 115 1.46 4.92 -0.22
C ARG A 115 1.92 4.99 -1.68
N GLU A 116 3.10 5.54 -1.96
CA GLU A 116 3.71 5.63 -3.28
C GLU A 116 3.89 4.26 -3.96
N HIS A 117 3.98 3.17 -3.21
CA HIS A 117 4.05 1.83 -3.77
C HIS A 117 2.71 1.26 -4.23
N PHE A 118 1.61 1.87 -3.79
CA PHE A 118 0.24 1.40 -4.03
C PHE A 118 -0.52 2.22 -5.09
N VAL A 119 0.14 3.19 -5.71
CA VAL A 119 -0.41 3.99 -6.82
C VAL A 119 0.21 3.59 -8.15
N THR A 120 -0.48 3.90 -9.25
CA THR A 120 0.05 3.69 -10.60
C THR A 120 1.15 4.70 -10.91
N ASN A 121 2.06 4.38 -11.85
CA ASN A 121 3.13 5.29 -12.27
C ASN A 121 2.63 6.70 -12.69
N PRO A 122 1.54 6.85 -13.48
CA PRO A 122 1.00 8.17 -13.81
C PRO A 122 0.51 8.96 -12.59
N ASN A 123 0.19 8.28 -11.50
CA ASN A 123 -0.31 8.88 -10.26
C ASN A 123 0.77 9.13 -9.20
N LEU A 124 2.00 8.70 -9.44
CA LEU A 124 3.08 8.69 -8.44
C LEU A 124 3.33 10.08 -7.82
N GLY A 125 3.42 11.13 -8.63
CA GLY A 125 3.62 12.51 -8.15
C GLY A 125 2.46 13.04 -7.30
N ARG A 126 1.30 12.37 -7.31
CA ARG A 126 0.09 12.72 -6.56
C ARG A 126 -0.26 11.73 -5.47
N ALA A 127 0.65 10.78 -5.15
CA ALA A 127 0.39 9.69 -4.21
C ALA A 127 -0.20 10.18 -2.88
N TYR A 128 0.27 11.32 -2.40
CA TYR A 128 -0.19 11.95 -1.14
C TYR A 128 -1.16 13.12 -1.36
N GLY A 129 -1.67 13.31 -2.58
CA GLY A 129 -2.69 14.31 -2.90
C GLY A 129 -4.02 14.06 -2.18
N PRO A 130 -4.89 15.11 -2.04
CA PRO A 130 -6.16 15.03 -1.32
C PRO A 130 -7.31 14.47 -2.20
N HIS A 131 -7.03 13.44 -2.99
CA HIS A 131 -8.01 12.88 -3.93
C HIS A 131 -7.82 11.37 -4.06
N PRO A 132 -8.89 10.62 -4.34
CA PRO A 132 -8.78 9.24 -4.79
C PRO A 132 -8.05 9.18 -6.14
N LEU A 133 -7.29 8.13 -6.39
CA LEU A 133 -6.52 7.94 -7.61
C LEU A 133 -6.93 6.64 -8.29
N GLY A 134 -7.13 6.68 -9.61
CA GLY A 134 -7.47 5.49 -10.40
C GLY A 134 -6.37 4.44 -10.34
N ILE A 135 -6.76 3.18 -10.15
CA ILE A 135 -5.87 2.01 -10.14
C ILE A 135 -6.23 0.99 -11.23
N GLY A 136 -7.03 1.39 -12.19
CA GLY A 136 -7.58 0.53 -13.24
C GLY A 136 -8.90 -0.14 -12.83
N TYR A 137 -9.48 -0.87 -13.74
CA TYR A 137 -10.72 -1.64 -13.55
C TYR A 137 -11.92 -0.80 -13.05
N GLY A 138 -11.91 0.52 -13.27
CA GLY A 138 -12.94 1.42 -12.77
C GLY A 138 -12.90 1.69 -11.26
N VAL A 139 -11.86 1.24 -10.55
CA VAL A 139 -11.72 1.41 -9.10
C VAL A 139 -10.55 2.33 -8.74
N THR A 140 -10.48 2.73 -7.47
CA THR A 140 -9.52 3.72 -7.00
C THR A 140 -8.85 3.29 -5.69
N ILE A 141 -7.64 3.80 -5.46
CA ILE A 141 -7.11 3.94 -4.10
C ILE A 141 -7.73 5.19 -3.47
N SER A 142 -8.38 5.05 -2.32
CA SER A 142 -9.09 6.12 -1.63
C SER A 142 -8.17 7.27 -1.20
N ASP A 143 -8.75 8.45 -0.97
CA ASP A 143 -8.05 9.59 -0.39
C ASP A 143 -7.38 9.22 0.95
N PRO A 144 -6.13 9.65 1.22
CA PRO A 144 -5.44 9.33 2.48
C PRO A 144 -6.20 9.75 3.75
N HIS A 145 -6.97 10.85 3.71
CA HIS A 145 -7.78 11.30 4.86
C HIS A 145 -8.92 10.34 5.18
N ILE A 146 -9.61 9.85 4.14
CA ILE A 146 -10.69 8.85 4.31
C ILE A 146 -10.12 7.55 4.88
N VAL A 147 -9.00 7.07 4.33
CA VAL A 147 -8.31 5.87 4.83
C VAL A 147 -7.93 6.05 6.30
N ALA A 148 -7.30 7.18 6.66
CA ALA A 148 -6.90 7.50 8.02
C ALA A 148 -8.10 7.49 8.98
N ARG A 149 -9.17 8.23 8.66
CA ARG A 149 -10.37 8.32 9.52
C ARG A 149 -11.09 7.00 9.68
N MET A 150 -11.27 6.24 8.61
CA MET A 150 -11.92 4.92 8.69
C MET A 150 -11.11 3.95 9.53
N THR A 151 -9.78 3.94 9.38
CA THR A 151 -8.89 3.08 10.16
C THR A 151 -8.88 3.49 11.63
N SER A 152 -8.79 4.79 11.94
CA SER A 152 -8.86 5.27 13.33
C SER A 152 -10.22 4.95 13.98
N ALA A 153 -11.34 5.07 13.22
CA ALA A 153 -12.67 4.69 13.71
C ALA A 153 -12.80 3.19 13.95
N LEU A 154 -12.08 2.36 13.19
CA LEU A 154 -12.02 0.91 13.35
C LEU A 154 -11.32 0.51 14.66
N ASN A 155 -10.39 1.34 15.15
CA ASN A 155 -9.67 1.16 16.41
C ASN A 155 -9.01 -0.22 16.53
N VAL A 156 -8.09 -0.51 15.62
CA VAL A 156 -7.38 -1.80 15.56
C VAL A 156 -6.32 -1.87 16.65
N ALA A 157 -6.30 -2.96 17.39
CA ALA A 157 -5.25 -3.30 18.35
C ALA A 157 -4.39 -4.45 17.83
N ARG A 158 -3.16 -4.56 18.36
CA ARG A 158 -2.30 -5.69 18.05
C ARG A 158 -2.97 -7.00 18.46
N GLY A 159 -2.95 -7.97 17.54
CA GLY A 159 -3.59 -9.28 17.75
C GLY A 159 -5.06 -9.34 17.36
N ASP A 160 -5.71 -8.19 17.04
CA ASP A 160 -7.04 -8.17 16.45
C ASP A 160 -7.04 -8.90 15.10
N ARG A 161 -8.05 -9.71 14.86
CA ARG A 161 -8.33 -10.32 13.56
C ARG A 161 -9.08 -9.31 12.70
N ALA A 162 -8.41 -8.76 11.70
CA ALA A 162 -8.96 -7.72 10.82
C ALA A 162 -9.29 -8.29 9.44
N LEU A 163 -10.55 -8.11 9.00
CA LEU A 163 -11.00 -8.41 7.64
C LEU A 163 -11.17 -7.12 6.86
N GLU A 164 -10.55 -7.04 5.70
CA GLU A 164 -10.83 -6.04 4.67
C GLU A 164 -11.64 -6.65 3.54
N VAL A 165 -12.64 -5.91 3.07
CA VAL A 165 -13.42 -6.22 1.86
C VAL A 165 -13.16 -5.13 0.83
N GLY A 166 -12.52 -5.52 -0.29
CA GLY A 166 -12.07 -4.62 -1.35
C GLY A 166 -10.57 -4.31 -1.23
N THR A 167 -9.71 -5.32 -1.46
CA THR A 167 -8.24 -5.16 -1.39
C THR A 167 -7.72 -4.02 -2.28
N GLY A 168 -8.26 -3.92 -3.50
CA GLY A 168 -7.92 -2.86 -4.45
C GLY A 168 -6.41 -2.75 -4.68
N SER A 169 -5.84 -1.58 -4.38
CA SER A 169 -4.41 -1.33 -4.49
C SER A 169 -3.57 -2.11 -3.47
N GLY A 170 -4.17 -2.54 -2.36
CA GLY A 170 -3.50 -3.12 -1.21
C GLY A 170 -3.09 -2.13 -0.11
N TYR A 171 -3.33 -0.84 -0.30
CA TYR A 171 -2.88 0.19 0.65
C TYR A 171 -3.55 0.06 2.02
N GLN A 172 -4.86 -0.23 2.06
CA GLN A 172 -5.59 -0.37 3.32
C GLN A 172 -5.13 -1.61 4.10
N SER A 173 -4.93 -2.77 3.44
CA SER A 173 -4.37 -3.96 4.09
C SER A 173 -2.95 -3.71 4.60
N ALA A 174 -2.11 -3.01 3.82
CA ALA A 174 -0.76 -2.64 4.24
C ALA A 174 -0.78 -1.72 5.47
N TYR A 175 -1.77 -0.82 5.56
CA TYR A 175 -1.96 0.02 6.73
C TYR A 175 -2.38 -0.84 7.95
N LEU A 176 -3.33 -1.77 7.78
CA LEU A 176 -3.74 -2.70 8.84
C LEU A 176 -2.58 -3.58 9.32
N ALA A 177 -1.70 -4.02 8.42
CA ALA A 177 -0.52 -4.82 8.76
C ALA A 177 0.52 -4.09 9.64
N ASN A 178 0.45 -2.78 9.72
CA ASN A 178 1.21 -1.97 10.68
C ASN A 178 0.51 -1.82 12.04
N LEU A 179 -0.73 -2.33 12.18
CA LEU A 179 -1.53 -2.29 13.41
C LEU A 179 -1.71 -3.67 14.05
N THR A 180 -1.86 -4.72 13.21
CA THR A 180 -2.07 -6.10 13.65
C THR A 180 -1.31 -7.09 12.77
N ASP A 181 -0.95 -8.24 13.35
CA ASP A 181 -0.31 -9.36 12.66
C ASP A 181 -1.31 -10.37 12.05
N LYS A 182 -2.60 -10.01 11.95
CA LYS A 182 -3.70 -10.89 11.53
C LYS A 182 -4.65 -10.15 10.59
N VAL A 183 -4.27 -10.05 9.32
CA VAL A 183 -5.02 -9.33 8.27
C VAL A 183 -5.49 -10.30 7.20
N TRP A 184 -6.79 -10.30 6.93
CA TRP A 184 -7.43 -10.98 5.80
C TRP A 184 -8.00 -9.95 4.86
N SER A 185 -7.86 -10.15 3.55
CA SER A 185 -8.35 -9.21 2.56
C SER A 185 -8.95 -9.94 1.36
N ILE A 186 -10.13 -9.50 0.92
CA ILE A 186 -10.91 -10.11 -0.17
C ILE A 186 -11.01 -9.12 -1.33
N GLU A 187 -10.71 -9.63 -2.55
CA GLU A 187 -10.86 -8.89 -3.80
C GLU A 187 -11.69 -9.71 -4.80
N ILE A 188 -12.68 -9.07 -5.43
CA ILE A 188 -13.51 -9.73 -6.43
C ILE A 188 -12.92 -9.64 -7.84
N ILE A 189 -12.07 -8.64 -8.12
CA ILE A 189 -11.43 -8.44 -9.41
C ILE A 189 -10.16 -9.29 -9.47
N LYS A 190 -10.24 -10.47 -10.08
CA LYS A 190 -9.14 -11.45 -10.10
C LYS A 190 -7.78 -10.86 -10.54
N PRO A 191 -7.65 -10.17 -11.69
CA PRO A 191 -6.35 -9.63 -12.07
C PRO A 191 -5.81 -8.56 -11.10
N LEU A 192 -6.70 -7.85 -10.39
CA LEU A 192 -6.30 -6.90 -9.35
C LEU A 192 -5.81 -7.63 -8.09
N ALA A 193 -6.51 -8.69 -7.66
CA ALA A 193 -6.09 -9.53 -6.54
C ALA A 193 -4.70 -10.15 -6.78
N GLU A 194 -4.48 -10.73 -7.98
CA GLU A 194 -3.20 -11.32 -8.36
C GLU A 194 -2.07 -10.29 -8.42
N ARG A 195 -2.34 -9.10 -8.96
CA ARG A 195 -1.37 -8.00 -9.00
C ARG A 195 -1.00 -7.54 -7.60
N THR A 196 -1.98 -7.32 -6.74
CA THR A 196 -1.74 -6.83 -5.38
C THR A 196 -0.99 -7.87 -4.54
N ARG A 197 -1.23 -9.17 -4.77
CA ARG A 197 -0.43 -10.23 -4.14
C ARG A 197 1.04 -10.15 -4.55
N ARG A 198 1.32 -10.02 -5.87
CA ARG A 198 2.71 -9.85 -6.36
C ARG A 198 3.38 -8.58 -5.81
N LEU A 199 2.61 -7.50 -5.64
CA LEU A 199 3.12 -6.28 -5.02
C LEU A 199 3.57 -6.52 -3.58
N TYR A 200 2.76 -7.22 -2.77
CA TYR A 200 3.19 -7.56 -1.40
C TYR A 200 4.44 -8.43 -1.40
N ASP A 201 4.52 -9.45 -2.27
CA ASP A 201 5.69 -10.31 -2.37
C ASP A 201 6.96 -9.49 -2.68
N SER A 202 6.89 -8.58 -3.66
CA SER A 202 7.99 -7.66 -4.00
C SER A 202 8.35 -6.71 -2.85
N LEU A 203 7.37 -6.21 -2.09
CA LEU A 203 7.64 -5.33 -0.95
C LEU A 203 8.26 -6.11 0.23
N ILE A 204 7.83 -7.35 0.46
CA ILE A 204 8.43 -8.24 1.46
C ILE A 204 9.91 -8.50 1.13
N GLU A 205 10.24 -8.77 -0.13
CA GLU A 205 11.64 -8.92 -0.59
C GLU A 205 12.48 -7.65 -0.35
N ARG A 206 11.84 -6.48 -0.31
CA ARG A 206 12.46 -5.19 -0.02
C ARG A 206 12.47 -4.82 1.46
N GLY A 207 12.06 -5.72 2.37
CA GLY A 207 12.14 -5.55 3.81
C GLY A 207 10.86 -5.05 4.49
N TYR A 208 9.70 -5.04 3.80
CA TYR A 208 8.41 -4.73 4.42
C TYR A 208 7.79 -6.01 5.02
N ASP A 209 8.44 -6.57 6.04
CA ASP A 209 8.12 -7.86 6.63
C ASP A 209 6.73 -7.92 7.27
N GLU A 210 6.18 -6.80 7.70
CA GLU A 210 4.81 -6.68 8.22
C GLU A 210 3.76 -7.19 7.23
N TYR A 211 4.01 -7.10 5.92
CA TYR A 211 3.06 -7.55 4.90
C TYR A 211 2.96 -9.08 4.77
N LYS A 212 3.86 -9.84 5.43
CA LYS A 212 3.71 -11.30 5.61
C LYS A 212 2.46 -11.67 6.40
N SER A 213 1.95 -10.75 7.20
CA SER A 213 0.70 -10.92 7.97
C SER A 213 -0.58 -10.81 7.14
N ILE A 214 -0.47 -10.43 5.86
CA ILE A 214 -1.63 -10.22 4.98
C ILE A 214 -1.94 -11.51 4.21
N THR A 215 -3.11 -12.09 4.47
CA THR A 215 -3.67 -13.21 3.71
C THR A 215 -4.73 -12.69 2.74
N THR A 216 -4.54 -12.91 1.44
CA THR A 216 -5.45 -12.42 0.41
C THR A 216 -6.27 -13.54 -0.22
N ARG A 217 -7.51 -13.24 -0.66
CA ARG A 217 -8.39 -14.18 -1.35
C ARG A 217 -9.13 -13.48 -2.49
N HIS A 218 -9.18 -14.13 -3.65
CA HIS A 218 -10.10 -13.77 -4.72
C HIS A 218 -11.48 -14.38 -4.45
N ALA A 219 -12.47 -13.55 -4.10
CA ALA A 219 -13.83 -13.99 -3.79
C ALA A 219 -14.82 -12.81 -3.77
N ASP A 220 -16.14 -13.11 -3.71
CA ASP A 220 -17.17 -12.12 -3.42
C ASP A 220 -17.15 -11.77 -1.92
N GLY A 221 -16.73 -10.55 -1.61
CA GLY A 221 -16.60 -10.04 -0.25
C GLY A 221 -17.91 -9.89 0.51
N TYR A 222 -19.07 -9.95 -0.16
CA TYR A 222 -20.38 -9.91 0.47
C TYR A 222 -20.57 -11.04 1.50
N TYR A 223 -19.99 -12.20 1.21
CA TYR A 223 -20.04 -13.38 2.05
C TYR A 223 -18.95 -13.42 3.12
N GLY A 224 -18.02 -12.44 3.12
CA GLY A 224 -16.89 -12.42 4.04
C GLY A 224 -15.97 -13.62 3.85
N TRP A 225 -15.39 -14.08 4.96
CA TRP A 225 -14.46 -15.22 4.99
C TRP A 225 -14.77 -16.13 6.18
N GLU A 226 -15.80 -16.96 6.03
CA GLU A 226 -16.35 -17.77 7.11
C GLU A 226 -15.31 -18.68 7.78
N GLN A 227 -14.41 -19.29 6.97
CA GLN A 227 -13.38 -20.22 7.47
C GLN A 227 -12.38 -19.53 8.41
N GLU A 228 -12.22 -18.20 8.29
CA GLU A 228 -11.31 -17.41 9.11
C GLU A 228 -12.02 -16.62 10.22
N ALA A 229 -13.35 -16.67 10.24
CA ALA A 229 -14.13 -16.02 11.29
C ALA A 229 -13.88 -16.68 12.68
N PRO A 230 -14.15 -15.98 13.79
CA PRO A 230 -14.70 -14.62 13.86
C PRO A 230 -13.64 -13.52 13.80
N PHE A 231 -14.04 -12.33 13.32
CA PHE A 231 -13.20 -11.14 13.21
C PHE A 231 -13.49 -10.13 14.33
N ASP A 232 -12.44 -9.48 14.83
CA ASP A 232 -12.55 -8.36 15.77
C ASP A 232 -12.88 -7.06 15.05
N LYS A 233 -12.34 -6.90 13.83
CA LYS A 233 -12.43 -5.70 13.01
C LYS A 233 -12.80 -6.05 11.58
N VAL A 234 -13.73 -5.30 11.00
CA VAL A 234 -14.09 -5.43 9.58
C VAL A 234 -14.06 -4.05 8.94
N ILE A 235 -13.33 -3.88 7.85
CA ILE A 235 -13.37 -2.66 7.05
C ILE A 235 -13.81 -2.98 5.63
N VAL A 236 -14.78 -2.21 5.13
CA VAL A 236 -15.27 -2.33 3.76
C VAL A 236 -14.88 -1.06 3.00
N THR A 237 -14.15 -1.21 1.91
CA THR A 237 -13.56 -0.11 1.14
C THR A 237 -14.34 0.22 -0.15
N CYS A 238 -15.52 -0.31 -0.28
CA CYS A 238 -16.49 -0.06 -1.35
C CYS A 238 -17.89 0.13 -0.75
N ALA A 239 -18.79 0.80 -1.47
CA ALA A 239 -20.09 1.21 -0.93
C ALA A 239 -21.23 0.30 -1.37
N ILE A 240 -22.12 0.02 -0.46
CA ILE A 240 -23.32 -0.80 -0.65
C ILE A 240 -24.52 -0.10 -0.01
N ASP A 241 -25.75 -0.48 -0.37
CA ASP A 241 -26.99 0.09 0.14
C ASP A 241 -27.36 -0.39 1.57
N HIS A 242 -26.77 -1.49 2.02
CA HIS A 242 -27.00 -2.06 3.35
C HIS A 242 -25.74 -2.71 3.93
N ILE A 243 -25.74 -3.01 5.23
CA ILE A 243 -24.65 -3.78 5.84
C ILE A 243 -24.90 -5.28 5.55
N PRO A 244 -23.97 -6.00 4.89
CA PRO A 244 -24.14 -7.42 4.59
C PRO A 244 -24.29 -8.27 5.86
N PRO A 245 -25.40 -9.02 6.01
CA PRO A 245 -25.62 -9.87 7.18
C PRO A 245 -24.49 -10.89 7.45
N PRO A 246 -23.87 -11.53 6.42
CA PRO A 246 -22.77 -12.46 6.67
C PRO A 246 -21.57 -11.79 7.35
N LEU A 247 -21.26 -10.53 7.04
CA LEU A 247 -20.17 -9.81 7.69
C LEU A 247 -20.47 -9.54 9.17
N LEU A 248 -21.73 -9.18 9.52
CA LEU A 248 -22.16 -9.03 10.92
C LEU A 248 -22.11 -10.34 11.70
N GLN A 249 -22.50 -11.46 11.06
CA GLN A 249 -22.44 -12.80 11.67
C GLN A 249 -21.00 -13.19 12.02
N GLN A 250 -20.06 -12.88 11.13
CA GLN A 250 -18.63 -13.19 11.28
C GLN A 250 -17.88 -12.24 12.24
N MET A 251 -18.52 -11.20 12.76
CA MET A 251 -17.93 -10.36 13.80
C MET A 251 -18.04 -11.00 15.18
N ARG A 252 -17.01 -10.84 16.00
CA ARG A 252 -17.09 -11.15 17.45
C ARG A 252 -18.03 -10.21 18.18
N PRO A 253 -18.54 -10.61 19.36
CA PRO A 253 -19.09 -9.64 20.32
C PRO A 253 -18.08 -8.50 20.58
N ASN A 254 -18.58 -7.27 20.61
CA ASN A 254 -17.80 -6.02 20.68
C ASN A 254 -16.88 -5.74 19.47
N GLY A 255 -16.99 -6.55 18.41
CA GLY A 255 -16.33 -6.30 17.14
C GLY A 255 -16.84 -5.00 16.49
N ILE A 256 -15.96 -4.37 15.72
CA ILE A 256 -16.24 -3.10 15.04
C ILE A 256 -16.13 -3.31 13.53
N MET A 257 -17.14 -2.79 12.81
CA MET A 257 -17.10 -2.67 11.35
C MET A 257 -17.12 -1.19 10.96
N VAL A 258 -16.34 -0.81 9.95
CA VAL A 258 -16.45 0.49 9.27
C VAL A 258 -16.77 0.23 7.81
N ILE A 259 -17.88 0.81 7.33
CA ILE A 259 -18.44 0.53 6.00
C ILE A 259 -19.15 1.76 5.42
N PRO A 260 -18.92 2.12 4.15
CA PRO A 260 -19.72 3.11 3.44
C PRO A 260 -21.07 2.53 3.02
N VAL A 261 -22.17 3.15 3.46
CA VAL A 261 -23.53 2.72 3.16
C VAL A 261 -24.34 3.86 2.55
N GLY A 262 -25.08 3.58 1.49
CA GLY A 262 -25.97 4.51 0.82
C GLY A 262 -25.82 4.52 -0.71
N PRO A 263 -26.65 5.32 -1.39
CA PRO A 263 -26.66 5.40 -2.85
C PRO A 263 -25.37 6.06 -3.38
N PRO A 264 -24.98 5.79 -4.64
CA PRO A 264 -23.82 6.37 -5.26
C PRO A 264 -23.75 7.91 -5.08
N GLY A 265 -22.60 8.42 -4.63
CA GLY A 265 -22.36 9.86 -4.41
C GLY A 265 -23.02 10.43 -3.15
N ALA A 266 -23.75 9.62 -2.37
CA ALA A 266 -24.41 10.05 -1.12
C ALA A 266 -24.30 9.01 -0.01
N GLN A 267 -23.13 8.32 0.06
CA GLN A 267 -22.88 7.32 1.09
C GLN A 267 -22.50 7.98 2.42
N HIS A 268 -22.76 7.28 3.51
CA HIS A 268 -22.30 7.60 4.86
C HIS A 268 -21.30 6.54 5.31
N ALA A 269 -20.16 6.92 5.83
CA ALA A 269 -19.22 5.99 6.43
C ALA A 269 -19.68 5.65 7.85
N LEU A 270 -20.24 4.47 8.01
CA LEU A 270 -20.81 3.99 9.27
C LEU A 270 -19.80 3.16 10.06
N LYS A 271 -19.72 3.43 11.37
CA LYS A 271 -19.14 2.53 12.36
C LYS A 271 -20.28 1.72 12.96
N ALA A 272 -20.25 0.40 12.77
CA ALA A 272 -21.18 -0.55 13.37
C ALA A 272 -20.44 -1.36 14.44
N THR A 273 -20.96 -1.38 15.66
CA THR A 273 -20.42 -2.17 16.77
C THR A 273 -21.42 -3.26 17.15
N LYS A 274 -20.97 -4.53 17.12
CA LYS A 274 -21.79 -5.67 17.54
C LYS A 274 -21.76 -5.77 19.06
N GLN A 275 -22.86 -5.47 19.69
CA GLN A 275 -23.02 -5.51 21.14
C GLN A 275 -23.72 -6.80 21.56
N GLN A 276 -23.25 -7.42 22.64
CA GLN A 276 -23.93 -8.56 23.26
C GLN A 276 -24.31 -8.19 24.70
N ALA A 277 -25.57 -8.26 25.00
CA ALA A 277 -26.10 -8.03 26.36
C ALA A 277 -25.85 -9.25 27.26
N ALA A 278 -26.03 -9.07 28.57
CA ALA A 278 -25.85 -10.13 29.56
C ALA A 278 -26.81 -11.34 29.36
N ASP A 279 -27.99 -11.10 28.78
CA ASP A 279 -28.94 -12.13 28.41
C ASP A 279 -28.65 -12.87 27.10
N GLY A 280 -27.46 -12.53 26.46
CA GLY A 280 -27.03 -13.11 25.20
C GLY A 280 -27.64 -12.45 23.96
N SER A 281 -28.53 -11.48 24.09
CA SER A 281 -29.13 -10.77 22.96
C SER A 281 -28.05 -9.94 22.21
N ILE A 282 -28.19 -9.89 20.89
CA ILE A 282 -27.25 -9.17 19.99
C ILE A 282 -27.94 -7.93 19.46
N SER A 283 -27.28 -6.80 19.56
CA SER A 283 -27.64 -5.54 18.90
C SER A 283 -26.49 -4.93 18.12
N ILE A 284 -26.82 -4.06 17.16
CA ILE A 284 -25.83 -3.36 16.35
C ILE A 284 -25.97 -1.85 16.60
N ALA A 285 -25.05 -1.28 17.38
CA ALA A 285 -24.93 0.15 17.52
C ALA A 285 -24.29 0.75 16.25
N ARG A 286 -24.84 1.86 15.76
CA ARG A 286 -24.35 2.53 14.53
C ARG A 286 -24.07 4.00 14.81
N SER A 287 -22.97 4.52 14.25
CA SER A 287 -22.67 5.94 14.24
C SER A 287 -22.02 6.32 12.90
N ASP A 288 -22.32 7.52 12.42
CA ASP A 288 -21.66 8.09 11.25
C ASP A 288 -20.34 8.74 11.68
N ILE A 289 -19.22 8.28 11.11
CA ILE A 289 -17.88 8.77 11.48
C ILE A 289 -17.58 10.18 10.92
N TYR A 290 -18.43 10.68 10.01
CA TYR A 290 -18.37 12.05 9.46
C TYR A 290 -19.53 12.95 9.95
N HIS A 291 -20.31 12.50 10.96
CA HIS A 291 -21.38 13.29 11.58
C HIS A 291 -22.39 13.87 10.57
N GLY A 292 -22.79 13.09 9.58
CA GLY A 292 -23.72 13.50 8.52
C GLY A 292 -23.01 13.94 7.23
N GLY A 293 -21.67 14.02 7.23
CA GLY A 293 -20.89 14.27 6.01
C GLY A 293 -20.98 13.08 5.07
N ARG A 294 -21.09 13.38 3.77
CA ARG A 294 -21.16 12.35 2.71
C ARG A 294 -19.78 11.95 2.23
N VAL A 295 -19.64 10.69 1.87
CA VAL A 295 -18.47 10.13 1.22
C VAL A 295 -18.86 9.56 -0.14
N SER A 296 -17.87 9.31 -1.01
CA SER A 296 -18.09 8.70 -2.30
C SER A 296 -17.08 7.57 -2.50
N PHE A 297 -17.59 6.35 -2.51
CA PHE A 297 -16.82 5.13 -2.77
C PHE A 297 -17.28 4.48 -4.06
N VAL A 298 -16.39 3.69 -4.66
CA VAL A 298 -16.75 2.79 -5.76
C VAL A 298 -17.82 1.80 -5.30
N PRO A 299 -18.74 1.37 -6.19
CA PRO A 299 -19.78 0.42 -5.84
C PRO A 299 -19.19 -0.91 -5.36
N PHE A 300 -19.86 -1.51 -4.37
CA PHE A 300 -19.63 -2.88 -3.98
C PHE A 300 -20.14 -3.81 -5.08
N THR A 301 -19.22 -4.46 -5.79
CA THR A 301 -19.58 -5.33 -6.91
C THR A 301 -19.66 -6.77 -6.46
N ARG A 302 -20.65 -7.49 -6.98
CA ARG A 302 -20.88 -8.92 -6.74
C ARG A 302 -20.65 -9.77 -7.98
N LEU A 303 -20.47 -9.15 -9.15
CA LEU A 303 -20.25 -9.83 -10.42
C LEU A 303 -18.95 -9.33 -11.03
N GLU A 304 -18.00 -10.24 -11.23
CA GLU A 304 -16.67 -9.95 -11.79
C GLU A 304 -16.74 -9.34 -13.21
N GLY A 305 -17.78 -9.68 -14.00
CA GLY A 305 -17.89 -9.28 -15.39
C GLY A 305 -18.13 -7.80 -15.64
N ASP A 306 -18.64 -7.05 -14.67
CA ASP A 306 -19.03 -5.65 -14.86
C ASP A 306 -17.87 -4.65 -14.69
N LEU A 307 -16.70 -5.09 -14.21
CA LEU A 307 -15.60 -4.22 -13.81
C LEU A 307 -14.36 -4.23 -14.73
N ILE A 308 -14.39 -4.96 -15.85
CA ILE A 308 -13.23 -5.04 -16.75
C ILE A 308 -13.07 -3.80 -17.63
N LYS A 309 -13.64 -2.67 -17.27
CA LYS A 309 -13.45 -1.41 -17.97
C LYS A 309 -12.19 -0.70 -17.50
N GLY A 310 -11.23 -0.49 -18.40
CA GLY A 310 -10.02 0.29 -18.14
C GLY A 310 -8.89 -0.52 -17.52
N THR A 311 -8.58 -1.70 -18.05
CA THR A 311 -7.40 -2.49 -17.68
C THR A 311 -6.13 -1.65 -17.84
N PRO A 312 -5.33 -1.43 -16.76
CA PRO A 312 -4.08 -0.69 -16.84
C PRO A 312 -3.04 -1.50 -17.63
N SER A 313 -2.14 -0.81 -18.33
CA SER A 313 -1.00 -1.47 -18.98
C SER A 313 0.01 -1.97 -17.92
N ALA A 314 0.85 -2.94 -18.27
CA ALA A 314 1.90 -3.44 -17.38
C ALA A 314 2.89 -2.31 -16.98
N SER A 315 3.09 -1.31 -17.86
CA SER A 315 3.94 -0.14 -17.60
C SER A 315 3.38 0.85 -16.57
N ASP A 316 2.08 0.73 -16.22
CA ASP A 316 1.45 1.64 -15.24
C ASP A 316 1.81 1.29 -13.80
N TRP A 317 2.53 0.18 -13.58
CA TRP A 317 2.88 -0.32 -12.26
C TRP A 317 4.39 -0.40 -12.03
N ARG A 318 4.81 -0.18 -10.78
CA ARG A 318 6.17 -0.44 -10.32
C ARG A 318 6.23 -1.83 -9.68
N PHE A 319 7.11 -2.66 -10.18
CA PHE A 319 7.52 -3.90 -9.56
C PHE A 319 9.04 -3.94 -9.47
#